data_5d4210530d2c112f0ada270f932c6454
#
_entry.id   5d4210530d2c112f0ada270f932c6454
#
_cell.length_a   1.000
_cell.length_b   1.000
_cell.length_c   1.000
_cell.angle_alpha   90.00
_cell.angle_beta   90.00
_cell.angle_gamma   90.00
#
_symmetry.space_group_name_H-M   'P 1'
#
loop_
_entity.id
_entity.type
_entity.pdbx_description
1 polymer ?
#
loop_
_entity_poly.entity_id
_entity_poly.type
_entity_poly.pdbx_seq_one_letter_code
_entity_poly.pdbx_strand_id
1 'polypeptide(L)'
;ANGPYTNWAGAYLGLNGGFGLGSSQWTLGLMATDVFNTNGFLFGGTVGFNYPVSAVLFGLEADVDWSSLNGSAGTCAVTTAGATAACESKNNLLGTARGRVGYALDRTLIYVTGGAAFGPVQTGLNPPATFDTTTKVGWAAGAGVEFAFFGNWSAKAEYLFVDLGSASCTTAANCGSATGSSVTLTENLVRGGVNYRFSW
;
A
#
# COMPACT_ATOMS: atom_id res chain seq x y z
N ALA A 1 -23.46 -19.06 -27.71
CA ALA A 1 -24.38 -19.14 -26.59
C ALA A 1 -23.73 -18.42 -25.41
N ASN A 2 -24.14 -17.17 -25.16
CA ASN A 2 -23.69 -16.42 -23.99
C ASN A 2 -24.36 -17.04 -22.78
N GLY A 3 -23.60 -17.79 -21.99
CA GLY A 3 -24.05 -18.27 -20.69
C GLY A 3 -24.34 -17.10 -19.75
N PRO A 4 -25.05 -17.33 -18.66
CA PRO A 4 -25.44 -16.30 -17.68
C PRO A 4 -24.25 -15.70 -16.92
N TYR A 5 -23.01 -16.02 -17.28
CA TYR A 5 -21.81 -15.59 -16.57
C TYR A 5 -21.33 -14.24 -17.08
N THR A 6 -21.10 -13.34 -16.16
CA THR A 6 -20.46 -12.06 -16.45
C THR A 6 -19.11 -12.32 -17.12
N ASN A 7 -18.87 -11.69 -18.28
CA ASN A 7 -17.56 -11.77 -18.94
C ASN A 7 -16.53 -10.98 -18.15
N TRP A 8 -15.67 -11.67 -17.41
CA TRP A 8 -14.59 -11.07 -16.62
C TRP A 8 -13.30 -10.84 -17.43
N ALA A 9 -13.29 -11.27 -18.73
CA ALA A 9 -12.12 -11.16 -19.60
C ALA A 9 -11.84 -9.72 -20.02
N GLY A 10 -10.58 -9.43 -20.26
CA GLY A 10 -10.12 -8.20 -20.90
C GLY A 10 -9.44 -7.20 -19.96
N ALA A 11 -9.06 -6.08 -20.55
CA ALA A 11 -8.47 -4.97 -19.83
C ALA A 11 -9.52 -4.21 -19.03
N TYR A 12 -9.11 -3.59 -17.94
CA TYR A 12 -9.95 -2.70 -17.16
C TYR A 12 -9.17 -1.54 -16.59
N LEU A 13 -9.88 -0.44 -16.36
CA LEU A 13 -9.41 0.72 -15.63
C LEU A 13 -10.34 0.95 -14.44
N GLY A 14 -9.79 1.40 -13.33
CA GLY A 14 -10.57 1.67 -12.14
C GLY A 14 -10.06 2.84 -11.34
N LEU A 15 -10.92 3.29 -10.45
CA LEU A 15 -10.58 4.20 -9.37
C LEU A 15 -10.79 3.47 -8.06
N ASN A 16 -9.89 3.71 -7.12
CA ASN A 16 -9.97 3.13 -5.80
C ASN A 16 -9.75 4.20 -4.72
N GLY A 17 -10.24 3.93 -3.54
CA GLY A 17 -10.00 4.73 -2.37
C GLY A 17 -10.16 3.88 -1.12
N GLY A 18 -9.50 4.26 -0.05
CA GLY A 18 -9.52 3.45 1.15
C GLY A 18 -8.88 4.11 2.34
N PHE A 19 -8.70 3.30 3.36
CA PHE A 19 -8.08 3.68 4.61
C PHE A 19 -6.95 2.70 4.95
N GLY A 20 -5.82 3.25 5.36
CA GLY A 20 -4.65 2.49 5.78
C GLY A 20 -4.41 2.60 7.27
N LEU A 21 -4.09 1.45 7.86
CA LEU A 21 -3.56 1.32 9.21
C LEU A 21 -2.15 0.75 9.08
N GLY A 22 -1.14 1.56 9.31
CA GLY A 22 0.26 1.16 9.28
C GLY A 22 0.82 1.03 10.69
N SER A 23 1.88 0.25 10.80
CA SER A 23 2.69 0.14 12.00
C SER A 23 4.13 0.46 11.64
N SER A 24 4.72 1.37 12.39
CA SER A 24 6.12 1.74 12.26
C SER A 24 6.86 1.40 13.54
N GLN A 25 7.96 0.67 13.42
CA GLN A 25 8.82 0.36 14.56
C GLN A 25 10.26 0.82 14.25
N TRP A 26 10.81 1.64 15.13
CA TRP A 26 12.20 2.07 15.04
C TRP A 26 13.07 1.16 15.90
N THR A 27 14.16 0.70 15.35
CA THR A 27 15.17 -0.08 16.07
C THR A 27 16.48 0.71 16.10
N LEU A 28 16.89 1.11 17.31
CA LEU A 28 18.15 1.80 17.59
C LEU A 28 19.11 0.81 18.26
N GLY A 29 19.97 0.15 17.51
CA GLY A 29 20.89 -0.85 18.05
C GLY A 29 20.16 -1.99 18.79
N LEU A 30 20.33 -2.08 20.11
CA LEU A 30 19.65 -3.08 20.97
C LEU A 30 18.33 -2.57 21.58
N MET A 31 17.94 -1.32 21.31
CA MET A 31 16.70 -0.72 21.82
C MET A 31 15.70 -0.57 20.68
N ALA A 32 14.52 -1.16 20.82
CA ALA A 32 13.37 -0.90 19.96
C ALA A 32 12.48 0.17 20.62
N THR A 33 11.97 1.09 19.81
CA THR A 33 10.90 1.99 20.29
C THR A 33 9.56 1.26 20.31
N ASP A 34 8.59 1.83 21.04
CA ASP A 34 7.22 1.35 20.92
C ASP A 34 6.72 1.46 19.47
N VAL A 35 5.89 0.51 19.08
CA VAL A 35 5.22 0.52 17.78
C VAL A 35 4.23 1.69 17.78
N PHE A 36 4.37 2.60 16.83
CA PHE A 36 3.39 3.68 16.68
C PHE A 36 2.57 3.47 15.40
N ASN A 37 1.30 3.81 15.50
CA ASN A 37 0.34 3.62 14.42
C ASN A 37 0.44 4.79 13.45
N THR A 38 0.52 4.45 12.17
CA THR A 38 0.28 5.36 11.04
C THR A 38 -1.11 5.11 10.51
N ASN A 39 -1.89 6.14 10.32
CA ASN A 39 -3.21 6.03 9.70
C ASN A 39 -3.41 7.14 8.68
N GLY A 40 -4.24 6.88 7.71
CA GLY A 40 -4.55 7.85 6.68
C GLY A 40 -5.43 7.29 5.57
N PHE A 41 -5.86 8.20 4.71
CA PHE A 41 -6.63 7.86 3.52
C PHE A 41 -5.70 7.63 2.34
N LEU A 42 -6.16 6.82 1.40
CA LEU A 42 -5.53 6.63 0.11
C LEU A 42 -6.59 6.74 -1.00
N PHE A 43 -6.16 7.25 -2.14
CA PHE A 43 -6.98 7.39 -3.33
C PHE A 43 -6.11 7.23 -4.57
N GLY A 44 -6.57 6.46 -5.54
CA GLY A 44 -5.75 6.18 -6.70
C GLY A 44 -6.48 5.58 -7.88
N GLY A 45 -5.66 5.15 -8.83
CA GLY A 45 -6.10 4.50 -10.05
C GLY A 45 -5.53 3.10 -10.19
N THR A 46 -6.31 2.25 -10.83
CA THR A 46 -6.00 0.84 -11.10
C THR A 46 -6.06 0.59 -12.60
N VAL A 47 -5.12 -0.16 -13.13
CA VAL A 47 -5.17 -0.75 -14.45
C VAL A 47 -4.91 -2.23 -14.33
N GLY A 48 -5.64 -3.04 -15.09
CA GLY A 48 -5.41 -4.47 -15.06
C GLY A 48 -5.92 -5.19 -16.30
N PHE A 49 -5.59 -6.47 -16.34
CA PHE A 49 -6.00 -7.38 -17.39
C PHE A 49 -6.37 -8.73 -16.78
N ASN A 50 -7.51 -9.27 -17.20
CA ASN A 50 -8.03 -10.54 -16.75
C ASN A 50 -8.10 -11.56 -17.87
N TYR A 51 -7.67 -12.77 -17.58
CA TYR A 51 -7.75 -13.93 -18.47
C TYR A 51 -8.49 -15.08 -17.75
N PRO A 52 -9.78 -15.28 -18.05
CA PRO A 52 -10.54 -16.38 -17.48
C PRO A 52 -10.22 -17.72 -18.15
N VAL A 53 -10.05 -18.75 -17.33
CA VAL A 53 -9.93 -20.15 -17.75
C VAL A 53 -11.04 -20.91 -17.02
N SER A 54 -12.17 -21.12 -17.70
CA SER A 54 -13.40 -21.66 -17.08
C SER A 54 -13.88 -20.73 -15.95
N ALA A 55 -14.09 -21.26 -14.74
CA ALA A 55 -14.49 -20.49 -13.57
C ALA A 55 -13.33 -19.82 -12.85
N VAL A 56 -12.09 -20.17 -13.17
CA VAL A 56 -10.88 -19.58 -12.60
C VAL A 56 -10.42 -18.41 -13.44
N LEU A 57 -10.03 -17.33 -12.80
CA LEU A 57 -9.52 -16.14 -13.44
C LEU A 57 -8.08 -15.88 -13.01
N PHE A 58 -7.23 -15.63 -13.99
CA PHE A 58 -5.88 -15.13 -13.78
C PHE A 58 -5.83 -13.67 -14.24
N GLY A 59 -5.15 -12.81 -13.51
CA GLY A 59 -5.05 -11.41 -13.87
C GLY A 59 -3.74 -10.79 -13.42
N LEU A 60 -3.45 -9.65 -14.04
CA LEU A 60 -2.40 -8.73 -13.62
C LEU A 60 -3.06 -7.40 -13.30
N GLU A 61 -2.61 -6.76 -12.23
CA GLU A 61 -3.13 -5.47 -11.77
C GLU A 61 -1.97 -4.57 -11.37
N ALA A 62 -2.03 -3.31 -11.72
CA ALA A 62 -1.14 -2.29 -11.24
C ALA A 62 -1.95 -1.12 -10.70
N ASP A 63 -1.54 -0.60 -9.55
CA ASP A 63 -2.16 0.55 -8.90
C ASP A 63 -1.13 1.64 -8.64
N VAL A 64 -1.61 2.87 -8.66
CA VAL A 64 -0.90 4.03 -8.12
C VAL A 64 -1.87 4.79 -7.24
N ASP A 65 -1.55 4.83 -5.96
CA ASP A 65 -2.38 5.44 -4.93
C ASP A 65 -1.66 6.64 -4.30
N TRP A 66 -2.32 7.78 -4.26
CA TRP A 66 -1.94 8.88 -3.42
C TRP A 66 -2.31 8.56 -1.97
N SER A 67 -1.34 8.73 -1.07
CA SER A 67 -1.50 8.36 0.32
C SER A 67 -1.30 9.58 1.22
N SER A 68 -2.11 9.70 2.25
CA SER A 68 -1.94 10.65 3.34
C SER A 68 -1.51 9.96 4.64
N LEU A 69 -0.85 8.81 4.53
CA LEU A 69 -0.37 8.04 5.68
C LEU A 69 0.74 8.81 6.38
N ASN A 70 0.44 9.28 7.58
CA ASN A 70 1.38 10.00 8.43
C ASN A 70 1.43 9.33 9.80
N GLY A 71 2.63 9.16 10.32
CA GLY A 71 2.86 8.68 11.69
C GLY A 71 3.99 9.45 12.33
N SER A 72 3.79 9.81 13.59
CA SER A 72 4.82 10.40 14.43
C SER A 72 4.96 9.58 15.71
N ALA A 73 6.17 9.16 16.02
CA ALA A 73 6.52 8.71 17.34
C ALA A 73 6.80 9.95 18.19
N GLY A 74 6.44 9.89 19.47
CA GLY A 74 6.86 10.88 20.43
C GLY A 74 8.38 11.06 20.43
N THR A 75 8.98 11.46 21.50
CA THR A 75 10.42 11.69 21.59
C THR A 75 11.25 10.45 21.25
N CYS A 76 11.96 10.45 20.12
CA CYS A 76 12.80 9.32 19.71
C CYS A 76 14.28 9.69 19.47
N ALA A 77 14.63 10.94 19.49
CA ALA A 77 16.02 11.36 19.41
C ALA A 77 16.29 12.58 20.31
N VAL A 78 17.47 12.62 20.89
CA VAL A 78 18.01 13.82 21.56
C VAL A 78 18.96 14.47 20.57
N THR A 79 18.70 15.71 20.21
CA THR A 79 19.62 16.48 19.37
C THR A 79 20.89 16.81 20.14
N THR A 80 21.99 17.13 19.46
CA THR A 80 23.25 17.56 20.05
C THR A 80 23.13 18.76 20.99
N ALA A 81 22.02 19.48 20.93
CA ALA A 81 21.70 20.61 21.82
C ALA A 81 20.82 20.21 23.03
N GLY A 82 20.58 18.93 23.25
CA GLY A 82 19.73 18.44 24.35
C GLY A 82 18.23 18.62 24.13
N ALA A 83 17.80 19.09 22.96
CA ALA A 83 16.40 19.19 22.60
C ALA A 83 15.85 17.83 22.13
N THR A 84 14.61 17.54 22.50
CA THR A 84 13.91 16.35 22.07
C THR A 84 13.26 16.58 20.68
N ALA A 85 13.35 15.60 19.79
CA ALA A 85 12.71 15.65 18.47
C ALA A 85 11.79 14.45 18.28
N ALA A 86 10.68 14.66 17.57
CA ALA A 86 9.79 13.59 17.15
C ALA A 86 10.31 12.94 15.86
N CYS A 87 10.25 11.62 15.78
CA CYS A 87 10.48 10.91 14.53
C CYS A 87 9.19 10.88 13.71
N GLU A 88 9.27 11.32 12.46
CA GLU A 88 8.14 11.29 11.53
C GLU A 88 8.43 10.34 10.38
N SER A 89 7.42 9.58 10.00
CA SER A 89 7.42 8.76 8.79
C SER A 89 6.23 9.16 7.93
N LYS A 90 6.48 9.45 6.66
CA LYS A 90 5.43 9.83 5.70
C LYS A 90 5.57 9.00 4.43
N ASN A 91 4.44 8.50 3.95
CA ASN A 91 4.34 7.87 2.65
C ASN A 91 3.25 8.58 1.84
N ASN A 92 3.64 9.27 0.78
CA ASN A 92 2.73 10.09 -0.01
C ASN A 92 2.26 9.40 -1.30
N LEU A 93 2.92 8.32 -1.71
CA LEU A 93 2.61 7.59 -2.94
C LEU A 93 2.91 6.10 -2.73
N LEU A 94 1.94 5.27 -3.04
CA LEU A 94 2.08 3.82 -3.03
C LEU A 94 1.78 3.30 -4.43
N GLY A 95 2.72 2.60 -5.03
CA GLY A 95 2.52 1.85 -6.27
C GLY A 95 2.55 0.37 -6.01
N THR A 96 1.72 -0.41 -6.71
CA THR A 96 1.79 -1.86 -6.67
C THR A 96 1.71 -2.47 -8.06
N ALA A 97 2.36 -3.64 -8.24
CA ALA A 97 2.23 -4.47 -9.43
C ALA A 97 2.02 -5.92 -8.97
N ARG A 98 0.84 -6.47 -9.24
CA ARG A 98 0.37 -7.70 -8.61
C ARG A 98 -0.22 -8.67 -9.62
N GLY A 99 0.00 -9.98 -9.38
CA GLY A 99 -0.81 -11.03 -9.95
C GLY A 99 -2.08 -11.23 -9.13
N ARG A 100 -3.18 -11.61 -9.78
CA ARG A 100 -4.40 -12.01 -9.09
C ARG A 100 -4.92 -13.34 -9.62
N VAL A 101 -5.46 -14.17 -8.72
CA VAL A 101 -6.15 -15.41 -9.05
C VAL A 101 -7.49 -15.37 -8.36
N GLY A 102 -8.55 -15.61 -9.12
CA GLY A 102 -9.91 -15.52 -8.63
C GLY A 102 -10.81 -16.64 -9.12
N TYR A 103 -11.95 -16.76 -8.47
CA TYR A 103 -13.01 -17.66 -8.85
C TYR A 103 -14.29 -16.86 -9.12
N ALA A 104 -14.80 -17.00 -10.35
CA ALA A 104 -15.98 -16.27 -10.80
C ALA A 104 -17.26 -17.06 -10.47
N LEU A 105 -18.11 -16.43 -9.67
CA LEU A 105 -19.45 -16.89 -9.30
C LEU A 105 -20.48 -15.96 -9.94
N ASP A 106 -20.79 -16.17 -11.20
CA ASP A 106 -21.70 -15.32 -11.98
C ASP A 106 -21.24 -13.84 -11.98
N ARG A 107 -21.91 -12.99 -11.22
CA ARG A 107 -21.60 -11.55 -11.09
C ARG A 107 -20.58 -11.22 -10.02
N THR A 108 -20.15 -12.20 -9.24
CA THR A 108 -19.22 -12.04 -8.14
C THR A 108 -17.90 -12.73 -8.46
N LEU A 109 -16.81 -12.03 -8.28
CA LEU A 109 -15.46 -12.56 -8.39
C LEU A 109 -14.82 -12.46 -7.00
N ILE A 110 -14.42 -13.59 -6.45
CA ILE A 110 -13.60 -13.66 -5.22
C ILE A 110 -12.17 -13.93 -5.66
N TYR A 111 -11.21 -13.15 -5.16
CA TYR A 111 -9.82 -13.28 -5.60
C TYR A 111 -8.82 -13.08 -4.47
N VAL A 112 -7.64 -13.63 -4.68
CA VAL A 112 -6.43 -13.33 -3.93
C VAL A 112 -5.42 -12.65 -4.85
N THR A 113 -4.57 -11.82 -4.30
CA THR A 113 -3.60 -11.05 -5.07
C THR A 113 -2.27 -10.99 -4.35
N GLY A 114 -1.18 -10.87 -5.10
CA GLY A 114 0.15 -10.70 -4.53
C GLY A 114 1.16 -10.24 -5.56
N GLY A 115 2.16 -9.49 -5.11
CA GLY A 115 3.18 -8.92 -5.98
C GLY A 115 4.10 -7.94 -5.30
N ALA A 116 4.70 -7.05 -6.10
CA ALA A 116 5.60 -6.01 -5.64
C ALA A 116 4.83 -4.75 -5.21
N ALA A 117 5.33 -4.09 -4.18
CA ALA A 117 4.91 -2.77 -3.75
C ALA A 117 6.12 -1.82 -3.77
N PHE A 118 5.91 -0.55 -4.10
CA PHE A 118 6.97 0.45 -4.14
C PHE A 118 6.42 1.82 -3.79
N GLY A 119 7.23 2.61 -3.11
CA GLY A 119 6.85 3.97 -2.74
C GLY A 119 8.02 4.76 -2.15
N PRO A 120 7.97 6.11 -2.25
CA PRO A 120 8.90 6.97 -1.55
C PRO A 120 8.55 6.98 -0.06
N VAL A 121 9.50 6.61 0.77
CA VAL A 121 9.41 6.70 2.23
C VAL A 121 10.23 7.89 2.67
N GLN A 122 9.60 8.83 3.35
CA GLN A 122 10.24 9.97 3.98
C GLN A 122 10.40 9.71 5.47
N THR A 123 11.63 9.76 5.94
CA THR A 123 11.96 9.59 7.35
C THR A 123 12.77 10.79 7.82
N GLY A 124 12.44 11.34 8.99
CA GLY A 124 13.13 12.51 9.49
C GLY A 124 12.75 12.92 10.90
N LEU A 125 13.37 14.01 11.34
CA LEU A 125 13.16 14.61 12.66
C LEU A 125 12.38 15.92 12.53
N ASN A 126 11.53 16.20 13.49
CA ASN A 126 10.84 17.48 13.58
C ASN A 126 10.80 17.97 15.04
N PRO A 127 11.29 19.16 15.39
CA PRO A 127 12.18 20.06 14.68
C PRO A 127 13.69 19.66 14.75
N PRO A 128 14.54 20.08 13.79
CA PRO A 128 14.20 20.77 12.54
C PRO A 128 13.55 19.79 11.53
N ALA A 129 12.64 20.28 10.67
CA ALA A 129 11.94 19.47 9.67
C ALA A 129 12.90 19.06 8.53
N THR A 130 13.75 18.08 8.79
CA THR A 130 14.69 17.51 7.81
C THR A 130 14.28 16.08 7.50
N PHE A 131 14.10 15.78 6.21
CA PHE A 131 13.63 14.46 5.76
C PHE A 131 14.62 13.87 4.74
N ASP A 132 14.87 12.58 4.91
CA ASP A 132 15.53 11.73 3.92
C ASP A 132 14.45 10.99 3.13
N THR A 133 14.51 11.06 1.80
CA THR A 133 13.54 10.38 0.93
C THR A 133 14.23 9.21 0.24
N THR A 134 13.74 8.02 0.48
CA THR A 134 14.25 6.78 -0.14
C THR A 134 13.10 6.01 -0.77
N THR A 135 13.23 5.68 -2.07
CA THR A 135 12.27 4.77 -2.70
C THR A 135 12.51 3.35 -2.20
N LYS A 136 11.50 2.75 -1.63
CA LYS A 136 11.52 1.37 -1.15
C LYS A 136 10.73 0.47 -2.08
N VAL A 137 11.21 -0.77 -2.19
CA VAL A 137 10.53 -1.85 -2.89
C VAL A 137 10.31 -2.96 -1.90
N GLY A 138 9.08 -3.40 -1.79
CA GLY A 138 8.63 -4.44 -0.91
C GLY A 138 7.66 -5.38 -1.61
N TRP A 139 6.79 -6.01 -0.84
CA TRP A 139 5.78 -6.92 -1.36
C TRP A 139 4.39 -6.56 -0.81
N ALA A 140 3.37 -6.98 -1.56
CA ALA A 140 1.98 -6.84 -1.16
C ALA A 140 1.25 -8.15 -1.37
N ALA A 141 0.34 -8.50 -0.47
CA ALA A 141 -0.57 -9.63 -0.60
C ALA A 141 -1.94 -9.26 -0.06
N GLY A 142 -2.99 -9.79 -0.68
CA GLY A 142 -4.34 -9.45 -0.27
C GLY A 142 -5.40 -10.36 -0.83
N ALA A 143 -6.64 -10.02 -0.49
CA ALA A 143 -7.82 -10.70 -0.99
C ALA A 143 -8.95 -9.68 -1.17
N GLY A 144 -9.84 -9.97 -2.09
CA GLY A 144 -10.97 -9.10 -2.36
C GLY A 144 -12.15 -9.80 -3.00
N VAL A 145 -13.21 -9.03 -3.09
CA VAL A 145 -14.42 -9.39 -3.80
C VAL A 145 -14.78 -8.29 -4.78
N GLU A 146 -15.15 -8.66 -5.99
CA GLU A 146 -15.58 -7.74 -7.03
C GLU A 146 -16.95 -8.15 -7.53
N PHE A 147 -17.88 -7.20 -7.62
CA PHE A 147 -19.27 -7.42 -8.02
C PHE A 147 -19.60 -6.61 -9.26
N ALA A 148 -20.02 -7.28 -10.33
CA ALA A 148 -20.49 -6.66 -11.57
C ALA A 148 -21.95 -6.23 -11.42
N PHE A 149 -22.21 -4.91 -11.39
CA PHE A 149 -23.54 -4.39 -11.12
C PHE A 149 -24.27 -3.88 -12.36
N PHE A 150 -23.55 -3.33 -13.34
CA PHE A 150 -24.18 -2.81 -14.56
C PHE A 150 -23.22 -2.88 -15.75
N GLY A 151 -23.61 -3.62 -16.81
CA GLY A 151 -22.83 -3.73 -18.04
C GLY A 151 -21.36 -4.09 -17.78
N ASN A 152 -20.47 -3.19 -18.14
CA ASN A 152 -19.02 -3.35 -17.97
C ASN A 152 -18.50 -2.80 -16.62
N TRP A 153 -19.37 -2.30 -15.76
CA TRP A 153 -18.99 -1.73 -14.47
C TRP A 153 -19.02 -2.77 -13.35
N SER A 154 -18.02 -2.71 -12.49
CA SER A 154 -17.95 -3.51 -11.28
C SER A 154 -17.47 -2.67 -10.09
N ALA A 155 -17.89 -3.05 -8.91
CA ALA A 155 -17.40 -2.50 -7.64
C ALA A 155 -16.52 -3.55 -6.96
N LYS A 156 -15.39 -3.14 -6.39
CA LYS A 156 -14.50 -4.04 -5.63
C LYS A 156 -14.34 -3.57 -4.19
N ALA A 157 -14.19 -4.53 -3.29
CA ALA A 157 -13.69 -4.33 -1.93
C ALA A 157 -12.49 -5.24 -1.73
N GLU A 158 -11.39 -4.69 -1.23
CA GLU A 158 -10.11 -5.38 -1.12
C GLU A 158 -9.44 -5.06 0.21
N TYR A 159 -8.88 -6.08 0.83
CA TYR A 159 -7.89 -5.95 1.88
C TYR A 159 -6.51 -6.24 1.31
N LEU A 160 -5.55 -5.37 1.61
CA LEU A 160 -4.18 -5.50 1.15
C LEU A 160 -3.21 -5.30 2.32
N PHE A 161 -2.35 -6.26 2.54
CA PHE A 161 -1.19 -6.14 3.40
C PHE A 161 0.01 -5.74 2.55
N VAL A 162 0.74 -4.71 2.98
CA VAL A 162 1.92 -4.19 2.30
C VAL A 162 3.09 -4.17 3.28
N ASP A 163 4.22 -4.69 2.86
CA ASP A 163 5.48 -4.63 3.59
C ASP A 163 6.53 -3.97 2.69
N LEU A 164 6.90 -2.75 3.01
CA LEU A 164 7.94 -1.99 2.29
C LEU A 164 9.35 -2.26 2.80
N GLY A 165 9.50 -3.23 3.71
CA GLY A 165 10.78 -3.59 4.31
C GLY A 165 11.32 -2.51 5.25
N SER A 166 12.64 -2.50 5.42
CA SER A 166 13.30 -1.60 6.37
C SER A 166 13.94 -0.42 5.66
N ALA A 167 13.67 0.79 6.15
CA ALA A 167 14.38 2.01 5.79
C ALA A 167 15.44 2.31 6.85
N SER A 168 16.69 2.50 6.44
CA SER A 168 17.77 2.88 7.35
C SER A 168 17.99 4.39 7.30
N CYS A 169 18.08 5.00 8.47
CA CYS A 169 18.44 6.41 8.60
C CYS A 169 19.96 6.52 8.61
N THR A 170 20.55 6.99 7.49
CA THR A 170 21.98 6.96 7.27
C THR A 170 22.69 8.29 7.48
N THR A 171 21.96 9.41 7.45
CA THR A 171 22.53 10.75 7.50
C THR A 171 22.33 11.38 8.87
N ALA A 172 23.44 11.66 9.58
CA ALA A 172 23.40 12.29 10.90
C ALA A 172 22.71 13.67 10.89
N ALA A 173 22.74 14.39 9.77
CA ALA A 173 22.05 15.68 9.62
C ALA A 173 20.52 15.54 9.70
N ASN A 174 19.98 14.41 9.25
CA ASN A 174 18.53 14.17 9.19
C ASN A 174 18.01 13.31 10.36
N CYS A 175 18.89 12.56 11.01
CA CYS A 175 18.54 11.57 12.03
C CYS A 175 19.19 11.82 13.39
N GLY A 176 20.11 12.76 13.50
CA GLY A 176 20.81 13.06 14.74
C GLY A 176 21.45 11.82 15.37
N SER A 177 21.21 11.57 16.64
CA SER A 177 21.69 10.40 17.39
C SER A 177 21.02 9.06 16.96
N ALA A 178 19.98 9.12 16.14
CA ALA A 178 19.30 7.96 15.58
C ALA A 178 19.96 7.43 14.28
N THR A 179 21.13 7.96 13.92
CA THR A 179 21.90 7.46 12.76
C THR A 179 22.24 6.00 12.92
N GLY A 180 21.95 5.19 11.87
CA GLY A 180 22.09 3.73 11.90
C GLY A 180 20.88 2.98 12.42
N SER A 181 19.78 3.67 12.74
CA SER A 181 18.51 3.02 13.05
C SER A 181 17.82 2.50 11.79
N SER A 182 17.07 1.43 11.93
CA SER A 182 16.20 0.91 10.89
C SER A 182 14.72 1.07 11.27
N VAL A 183 13.92 1.43 10.29
CA VAL A 183 12.45 1.55 10.43
C VAL A 183 11.83 0.49 9.55
N THR A 184 11.05 -0.40 10.11
CA THR A 184 10.23 -1.36 9.36
C THR A 184 8.84 -0.77 9.18
N LEU A 185 8.36 -0.76 7.94
CA LEU A 185 7.06 -0.20 7.56
C LEU A 185 6.16 -1.30 7.04
N THR A 186 5.09 -1.55 7.77
CA THR A 186 4.01 -2.44 7.33
C THR A 186 2.68 -1.68 7.33
N GLU A 187 1.87 -1.90 6.32
CA GLU A 187 0.59 -1.24 6.13
C GLU A 187 -0.52 -2.25 5.87
N ASN A 188 -1.65 -2.06 6.54
CA ASN A 188 -2.88 -2.80 6.32
C ASN A 188 -3.88 -1.85 5.66
N LEU A 189 -4.29 -2.14 4.44
CA LEU A 189 -5.13 -1.28 3.65
C LEU A 189 -6.49 -1.94 3.43
N VAL A 190 -7.57 -1.19 3.68
CA VAL A 190 -8.93 -1.57 3.28
C VAL A 190 -9.35 -0.60 2.20
N ARG A 191 -9.61 -1.13 1.00
CA ARG A 191 -9.90 -0.33 -0.19
C ARG A 191 -11.23 -0.72 -0.81
N GLY A 192 -11.95 0.28 -1.31
CA GLY A 192 -13.09 0.12 -2.21
C GLY A 192 -12.78 0.74 -3.56
N GLY A 193 -13.34 0.22 -4.63
CA GLY A 193 -13.11 0.78 -5.96
C GLY A 193 -14.21 0.44 -6.94
N VAL A 194 -14.16 1.15 -8.07
CA VAL A 194 -15.04 0.93 -9.22
C VAL A 194 -14.18 0.74 -10.45
N ASN A 195 -14.44 -0.34 -11.19
CA ASN A 195 -13.72 -0.68 -12.41
C ASN A 195 -14.65 -0.62 -13.62
N TYR A 196 -14.11 -0.19 -14.74
CA TYR A 196 -14.72 -0.29 -16.06
C TYR A 196 -13.91 -1.26 -16.92
N ARG A 197 -14.56 -2.31 -17.42
CA ARG A 197 -13.93 -3.34 -18.28
C ARG A 197 -14.17 -3.05 -19.75
N PHE A 198 -13.11 -3.17 -20.52
CA PHE A 198 -13.17 -3.11 -21.98
C PHE A 198 -13.36 -4.55 -22.50
N SER A 199 -14.60 -4.94 -22.77
CA SER A 199 -14.90 -6.23 -23.41
C SER A 199 -14.77 -6.08 -24.92
N TRP A 200 -14.04 -6.96 -25.54
CA TRP A 200 -13.98 -7.18 -27.01
C TRP A 200 -14.90 -8.32 -27.42
#